data_7c1ea73ce7d4fca59c2d4d66cdeac795
#
_entry.id   7c1ea73ce7d4fca59c2d4d66cdeac795
#
_cell.length_a   1.000
_cell.length_b   1.000
_cell.length_c   1.000
_cell.angle_alpha   90.00
_cell.angle_beta   90.00
_cell.angle_gamma   90.00
#
_symmetry.space_group_name_H-M   'P 1'
#
loop_
_entity.id
_entity.type
_entity.pdbx_description
1 polymer ?
#
loop_
_entity_poly.entity_id
_entity_poly.type
_entity_poly.pdbx_seq_one_letter_code
_entity_poly.pdbx_strand_id
1 'polypeptide(L)'
;MKLPLNIAEKLLLLVQENKIAASKLRHPIVLELIAEGIIHKPGKIKSLLQIADKQQLQLYLKNHFSITDLQAYIETLKKENLLRADLVLVATDSKLKALRTFKGFLVNCYSPVPATLNKEPIVIHPKEGTFNFVYDFEGFVPSPNVTIVGIENPENFRHIGKQQYLFAGIVPLFVSRYPQNQSKDLMKWLLSIPNNYLHFGDFDFAGIGIFFNEFKKYLGNKATFYTPDNIDDLIKNAGSKKRYDEQKINFDHNNVTEENLLNLIDSLHRHKKGLDQEMLINEYTPPTKIQ
;
A
#
# COMPACT_ATOMS: atom_id res chain seq x y z
N MET A 1 9.96 -25.50 -0.67
CA MET A 1 10.43 -24.50 -1.67
C MET A 1 9.27 -24.13 -2.58
N LYS A 2 9.25 -22.95 -3.23
CA LYS A 2 8.13 -22.50 -4.08
C LYS A 2 8.55 -22.52 -5.54
N LEU A 3 7.70 -23.05 -6.44
CA LEU A 3 7.92 -22.97 -7.88
C LEU A 3 7.43 -21.60 -8.38
N PRO A 4 8.30 -20.72 -8.94
CA PRO A 4 7.88 -19.44 -9.48
C PRO A 4 6.90 -19.60 -10.65
N LEU A 5 5.87 -18.71 -10.73
CA LEU A 5 4.84 -18.79 -11.76
C LEU A 5 5.44 -18.82 -13.19
N ASN A 6 6.39 -17.92 -13.46
CA ASN A 6 7.06 -17.85 -14.77
C ASN A 6 7.82 -19.13 -15.14
N ILE A 7 8.30 -19.89 -14.16
CA ILE A 7 8.97 -21.18 -14.38
C ILE A 7 7.93 -22.28 -14.56
N ALA A 8 6.86 -22.26 -13.75
CA ALA A 8 5.73 -23.18 -13.91
C ALA A 8 5.15 -23.11 -15.33
N GLU A 9 4.87 -21.91 -15.83
CA GLU A 9 4.36 -21.68 -17.21
C GLU A 9 5.29 -22.25 -18.28
N LYS A 10 6.61 -22.04 -18.12
CA LYS A 10 7.58 -22.55 -19.07
C LYS A 10 7.77 -24.08 -18.99
N LEU A 11 7.63 -24.66 -17.80
CA LEU A 11 7.59 -26.13 -17.65
C LEU A 11 6.31 -26.71 -18.27
N LEU A 12 5.17 -26.05 -18.12
CA LEU A 12 3.93 -26.46 -18.78
C LEU A 12 4.08 -26.40 -20.30
N LEU A 13 4.64 -25.32 -20.83
CA LEU A 13 4.93 -25.20 -22.27
C LEU A 13 5.84 -26.33 -22.75
N LEU A 14 6.89 -26.66 -21.96
CA LEU A 14 7.77 -27.78 -22.26
C LEU A 14 7.04 -29.14 -22.26
N VAL A 15 6.04 -29.30 -21.37
CA VAL A 15 5.20 -30.52 -21.34
C VAL A 15 4.33 -30.62 -22.58
N GLN A 16 3.79 -29.49 -23.06
CA GLN A 16 2.89 -29.40 -24.21
C GLN A 16 3.65 -29.53 -25.55
N GLU A 17 4.71 -28.77 -25.73
CA GLU A 17 5.49 -28.71 -26.97
C GLU A 17 6.57 -29.78 -27.06
N ASN A 18 6.86 -30.47 -25.97
CA ASN A 18 7.91 -31.49 -25.80
C ASN A 18 9.35 -30.96 -25.99
N LYS A 19 9.55 -29.78 -26.58
CA LYS A 19 10.86 -29.12 -26.78
C LYS A 19 10.73 -27.61 -26.70
N ILE A 20 11.65 -26.96 -25.97
CA ILE A 20 11.79 -25.51 -25.97
C ILE A 20 13.26 -25.09 -26.04
N ALA A 21 13.54 -23.85 -26.46
CA ALA A 21 14.92 -23.32 -26.43
C ALA A 21 15.40 -23.19 -24.97
N ALA A 22 16.62 -23.66 -24.70
CA ALA A 22 17.20 -23.59 -23.35
C ALA A 22 17.36 -22.13 -22.84
N SER A 23 17.47 -21.17 -23.75
CA SER A 23 17.49 -19.74 -23.43
C SER A 23 16.19 -19.24 -22.78
N LYS A 24 15.06 -19.88 -23.07
CA LYS A 24 13.75 -19.52 -22.54
C LYS A 24 13.54 -20.01 -21.10
N LEU A 25 14.29 -21.01 -20.62
CA LEU A 25 14.09 -21.65 -19.31
C LEU A 25 15.42 -21.76 -18.55
N ARG A 26 15.90 -20.62 -18.03
CA ARG A 26 17.12 -20.52 -17.21
C ARG A 26 16.71 -20.34 -15.76
N HIS A 27 16.87 -21.41 -14.94
CA HIS A 27 16.60 -21.39 -13.51
C HIS A 27 17.30 -22.54 -12.81
N PRO A 28 17.73 -22.42 -11.52
CA PRO A 28 18.37 -23.50 -10.77
C PRO A 28 17.58 -24.81 -10.78
N ILE A 29 16.26 -24.75 -10.64
CA ILE A 29 15.36 -25.93 -10.69
C ILE A 29 15.53 -26.71 -12.00
N VAL A 30 15.80 -26.04 -13.11
CA VAL A 30 15.99 -26.71 -14.41
C VAL A 30 17.32 -27.43 -14.45
N LEU A 31 18.34 -26.91 -13.76
CA LEU A 31 19.62 -27.61 -13.62
C LEU A 31 19.48 -28.89 -12.80
N GLU A 32 18.65 -28.84 -11.75
CA GLU A 32 18.30 -30.01 -10.93
C GLU A 32 17.56 -31.06 -11.79
N LEU A 33 16.54 -30.63 -12.54
CA LEU A 33 15.78 -31.53 -13.45
C LEU A 33 16.67 -32.15 -14.54
N ILE A 34 17.71 -31.46 -14.98
CA ILE A 34 18.70 -32.01 -15.91
C ILE A 34 19.62 -33.01 -15.19
N ALA A 35 20.08 -32.69 -14.00
CA ALA A 35 20.94 -33.57 -13.19
C ALA A 35 20.22 -34.87 -12.82
N GLU A 36 18.92 -34.82 -12.57
CA GLU A 36 18.07 -36.00 -12.29
C GLU A 36 17.63 -36.74 -13.58
N GLY A 37 18.03 -36.24 -14.78
CA GLY A 37 17.70 -36.89 -16.04
C GLY A 37 16.24 -36.72 -16.48
N ILE A 38 15.45 -35.90 -15.80
CA ILE A 38 14.04 -35.62 -16.12
C ILE A 38 13.92 -34.74 -17.37
N ILE A 39 14.87 -33.82 -17.54
CA ILE A 39 15.03 -32.99 -18.74
C ILE A 39 16.43 -33.24 -19.32
N HIS A 40 16.54 -33.36 -20.63
CA HIS A 40 17.81 -33.51 -21.32
C HIS A 40 17.99 -32.43 -22.42
N LYS A 41 19.23 -32.26 -22.84
CA LYS A 41 19.62 -31.36 -23.94
C LYS A 41 19.99 -32.19 -25.19
N PRO A 42 19.04 -32.46 -26.08
CA PRO A 42 19.36 -33.20 -27.30
C PRO A 42 20.19 -32.32 -28.26
N GLY A 43 21.37 -32.79 -28.63
CA GLY A 43 22.22 -32.22 -29.69
C GLY A 43 23.24 -31.17 -29.26
N LYS A 44 24.32 -31.07 -30.05
CA LYS A 44 25.48 -30.18 -29.79
C LYS A 44 25.29 -28.75 -30.33
N ILE A 45 24.40 -28.52 -31.30
CA ILE A 45 24.36 -27.25 -32.08
C ILE A 45 23.20 -26.36 -31.71
N LYS A 46 22.03 -26.88 -31.30
CA LYS A 46 20.91 -26.08 -30.80
C LYS A 46 20.63 -26.44 -29.36
N SER A 47 20.80 -25.46 -28.47
CA SER A 47 20.52 -25.64 -27.05
C SER A 47 19.00 -25.73 -26.84
N LEU A 48 18.43 -26.92 -27.02
CA LEU A 48 17.06 -27.25 -26.74
C LEU A 48 16.94 -27.98 -25.39
N LEU A 49 15.84 -27.83 -24.71
CA LEU A 49 15.44 -28.65 -23.57
C LEU A 49 14.30 -29.57 -24.03
N GLN A 50 14.37 -30.82 -23.64
CA GLN A 50 13.34 -31.82 -23.90
C GLN A 50 13.05 -32.63 -22.65
N ILE A 51 11.79 -32.97 -22.40
CA ILE A 51 11.41 -33.87 -21.30
C ILE A 51 11.77 -35.29 -21.71
N ALA A 52 12.49 -35.97 -20.83
CA ALA A 52 12.80 -37.39 -20.97
C ALA A 52 11.62 -38.25 -20.51
N ASP A 53 11.04 -37.87 -19.36
CA ASP A 53 9.92 -38.59 -18.76
C ASP A 53 8.94 -37.61 -18.10
N LYS A 54 7.69 -37.56 -18.60
CA LYS A 54 6.63 -36.70 -18.06
C LYS A 54 6.16 -37.16 -16.66
N GLN A 55 6.18 -38.44 -16.40
CA GLN A 55 5.76 -38.99 -15.10
C GLN A 55 6.78 -38.65 -14.01
N GLN A 56 8.07 -38.71 -14.33
CA GLN A 56 9.14 -38.29 -13.44
C GLN A 56 9.08 -36.79 -13.14
N LEU A 57 8.77 -35.96 -14.15
CA LEU A 57 8.54 -34.52 -13.93
C LEU A 57 7.38 -34.28 -12.97
N GLN A 58 6.25 -34.99 -13.17
CA GLN A 58 5.09 -34.86 -12.30
C GLN A 58 5.39 -35.31 -10.86
N LEU A 59 6.12 -36.39 -10.72
CA LEU A 59 6.56 -36.90 -9.39
C LEU A 59 7.50 -35.89 -8.71
N TYR A 60 8.46 -35.33 -9.45
CA TYR A 60 9.35 -34.29 -8.93
C TYR A 60 8.56 -33.08 -8.45
N LEU A 61 7.63 -32.56 -9.26
CA LEU A 61 6.80 -31.43 -8.88
C LEU A 61 5.93 -31.70 -7.65
N LYS A 62 5.42 -32.92 -7.51
CA LYS A 62 4.67 -33.36 -6.33
C LYS A 62 5.56 -33.41 -5.09
N ASN A 63 6.75 -34.00 -5.18
CA ASN A 63 7.62 -34.24 -4.03
C ASN A 63 8.31 -32.94 -3.54
N HIS A 64 8.77 -32.08 -4.45
CA HIS A 64 9.53 -30.89 -4.11
C HIS A 64 8.67 -29.64 -3.90
N PHE A 65 7.49 -29.57 -4.54
CA PHE A 65 6.62 -28.40 -4.52
C PHE A 65 5.19 -28.70 -4.11
N SER A 66 4.86 -29.97 -3.84
CA SER A 66 3.49 -30.45 -3.55
C SER A 66 2.47 -30.12 -4.67
N ILE A 67 2.95 -29.95 -5.91
CA ILE A 67 2.12 -29.65 -7.06
C ILE A 67 1.67 -30.96 -7.70
N THR A 68 0.36 -31.24 -7.66
CA THR A 68 -0.24 -32.43 -8.25
C THR A 68 -0.72 -32.19 -9.68
N ASP A 69 -1.10 -30.95 -9.99
CA ASP A 69 -1.54 -30.49 -11.31
C ASP A 69 -0.90 -29.14 -11.62
N LEU A 70 0.01 -29.12 -12.59
CA LEU A 70 0.77 -27.92 -12.98
C LEU A 70 -0.12 -26.87 -13.67
N GLN A 71 -1.11 -27.29 -14.45
CA GLN A 71 -2.06 -26.41 -15.11
C GLN A 71 -2.93 -25.71 -14.06
N ALA A 72 -3.58 -26.48 -13.20
CA ALA A 72 -4.43 -25.96 -12.13
C ALA A 72 -3.63 -25.03 -11.17
N TYR A 73 -2.37 -25.35 -10.90
CA TYR A 73 -1.48 -24.50 -10.11
C TYR A 73 -1.26 -23.13 -10.75
N ILE A 74 -0.98 -23.08 -12.06
CA ILE A 74 -0.77 -21.84 -12.81
C ILE A 74 -2.06 -21.02 -12.84
N GLU A 75 -3.18 -21.63 -13.18
CA GLU A 75 -4.49 -20.97 -13.23
C GLU A 75 -4.86 -20.38 -11.87
N THR A 76 -4.63 -21.13 -10.79
CA THR A 76 -4.88 -20.66 -9.43
C THR A 76 -4.01 -19.46 -9.08
N LEU A 77 -2.71 -19.47 -9.40
CA LEU A 77 -1.82 -18.34 -9.11
C LEU A 77 -2.14 -17.07 -9.92
N LYS A 78 -2.84 -17.21 -11.06
CA LYS A 78 -3.29 -16.08 -11.91
C LYS A 78 -4.58 -15.43 -11.43
N LYS A 79 -5.36 -16.08 -10.56
CA LYS A 79 -6.60 -15.49 -10.04
C LYS A 79 -6.33 -14.18 -9.33
N GLU A 80 -7.11 -13.14 -9.63
CA GLU A 80 -7.00 -11.82 -8.97
C GLU A 80 -7.43 -11.88 -7.50
N ASN A 81 -8.53 -12.60 -7.22
CA ASN A 81 -9.10 -12.79 -5.88
C ASN A 81 -8.78 -14.17 -5.31
N LEU A 82 -7.50 -14.49 -5.23
CA LEU A 82 -7.01 -15.77 -4.76
C LEU A 82 -7.25 -15.94 -3.26
N LEU A 83 -7.92 -17.02 -2.87
CA LEU A 83 -8.09 -17.43 -1.48
C LEU A 83 -7.00 -18.43 -1.05
N ARG A 84 -6.69 -18.47 0.25
CA ARG A 84 -5.78 -19.52 0.77
C ARG A 84 -6.32 -20.92 0.55
N ALA A 85 -7.66 -21.08 0.59
CA ALA A 85 -8.32 -22.35 0.29
C ALA A 85 -8.02 -22.83 -1.14
N ASP A 86 -8.00 -21.94 -2.13
CA ASP A 86 -7.66 -22.28 -3.52
C ASP A 86 -6.23 -22.85 -3.65
N LEU A 87 -5.29 -22.31 -2.85
CA LEU A 87 -3.90 -22.78 -2.85
C LEU A 87 -3.77 -24.18 -2.27
N VAL A 88 -4.52 -24.48 -1.21
CA VAL A 88 -4.49 -25.81 -0.58
C VAL A 88 -5.01 -26.90 -1.51
N LEU A 89 -5.96 -26.57 -2.40
CA LEU A 89 -6.52 -27.52 -3.37
C LEU A 89 -5.53 -27.94 -4.46
N VAL A 90 -4.61 -27.05 -4.85
CA VAL A 90 -3.67 -27.32 -5.97
C VAL A 90 -2.25 -27.65 -5.52
N ALA A 91 -1.93 -27.28 -4.29
CA ALA A 91 -0.67 -27.63 -3.67
C ALA A 91 -0.89 -27.66 -2.14
N THR A 92 -0.48 -28.72 -1.47
CA THR A 92 -0.71 -28.96 -0.03
C THR A 92 -0.11 -27.87 0.90
N ASP A 93 0.45 -26.80 0.36
CA ASP A 93 1.05 -25.69 1.11
C ASP A 93 0.26 -24.37 0.91
N SER A 94 -0.48 -23.97 1.96
CA SER A 94 -1.20 -22.68 2.01
C SER A 94 -0.30 -21.45 2.00
N LYS A 95 1.03 -21.61 2.18
CA LYS A 95 2.02 -20.53 2.21
C LYS A 95 2.66 -20.24 0.84
N LEU A 96 2.21 -20.89 -0.20
CA LEU A 96 2.73 -20.72 -1.56
C LEU A 96 2.70 -19.27 -2.07
N LYS A 97 1.72 -18.48 -1.66
CA LYS A 97 1.65 -17.05 -1.94
C LYS A 97 1.37 -16.31 -0.65
N ALA A 98 2.15 -15.28 -0.35
CA ALA A 98 1.83 -14.37 0.73
C ALA A 98 0.54 -13.63 0.36
N LEU A 99 -0.60 -14.14 0.81
CA LEU A 99 -1.89 -13.51 0.63
C LEU A 99 -2.17 -12.63 1.84
N ARG A 100 -2.41 -11.35 1.60
CA ARG A 100 -2.88 -10.46 2.62
C ARG A 100 -4.36 -10.79 2.91
N THR A 101 -4.62 -11.36 4.09
CA THR A 101 -5.95 -11.81 4.50
C THR A 101 -6.89 -10.63 4.76
N PHE A 102 -6.36 -9.57 5.38
CA PHE A 102 -7.11 -8.35 5.63
C PHE A 102 -6.70 -7.28 4.62
N LYS A 103 -7.51 -7.13 3.57
CA LYS A 103 -7.48 -5.99 2.66
C LYS A 103 -8.41 -4.93 3.23
N GLY A 104 -8.09 -3.67 3.07
CA GLY A 104 -8.88 -2.57 3.61
C GLY A 104 -8.05 -1.62 4.47
N PHE A 105 -8.71 -0.77 5.25
CA PHE A 105 -8.08 0.26 6.07
C PHE A 105 -8.90 0.59 7.30
N LEU A 106 -8.24 1.24 8.27
CA LEU A 106 -8.86 1.69 9.50
C LEU A 106 -9.53 3.05 9.28
N VAL A 107 -10.72 3.23 9.87
CA VAL A 107 -11.45 4.51 9.85
C VAL A 107 -11.87 4.93 11.26
N ASN A 108 -11.94 6.26 11.47
CA ASN A 108 -12.43 6.87 12.69
C ASN A 108 -13.17 8.19 12.38
N CYS A 109 -13.97 8.72 13.30
CA CYS A 109 -14.68 9.99 13.15
C CYS A 109 -15.07 10.55 14.52
N TYR A 110 -15.36 11.86 14.58
CA TYR A 110 -15.83 12.52 15.81
C TYR A 110 -17.34 12.39 16.04
N SER A 111 -18.09 12.39 14.95
CA SER A 111 -19.55 12.30 14.95
C SER A 111 -20.00 11.21 13.98
N PRO A 112 -21.24 10.73 14.07
CA PRO A 112 -21.78 9.74 13.15
C PRO A 112 -21.64 10.18 11.69
N VAL A 113 -20.97 9.36 10.86
CA VAL A 113 -20.79 9.59 9.43
C VAL A 113 -21.69 8.63 8.66
N PRO A 114 -22.74 9.13 7.97
CA PRO A 114 -23.54 8.31 7.08
C PRO A 114 -22.72 7.83 5.88
N ALA A 115 -22.93 6.59 5.51
CA ALA A 115 -22.26 5.96 4.35
C ALA A 115 -23.16 4.84 3.78
N THR A 116 -22.74 4.26 2.67
CA THR A 116 -23.23 2.99 2.18
C THR A 116 -22.11 1.96 2.14
N LEU A 117 -22.43 0.72 2.43
CA LEU A 117 -21.55 -0.44 2.25
C LEU A 117 -22.29 -1.49 1.43
N ASN A 118 -21.74 -1.85 0.28
CA ASN A 118 -22.38 -2.78 -0.66
C ASN A 118 -23.81 -2.36 -1.04
N LYS A 119 -24.05 -1.03 -1.19
CA LYS A 119 -25.32 -0.36 -1.49
C LYS A 119 -26.31 -0.30 -0.29
N GLU A 120 -26.00 -0.90 0.85
CA GLU A 120 -26.83 -0.81 2.06
C GLU A 120 -26.40 0.37 2.92
N PRO A 121 -27.34 1.15 3.50
CA PRO A 121 -27.03 2.25 4.40
C PRO A 121 -26.33 1.77 5.67
N ILE A 122 -25.26 2.48 6.05
CA ILE A 122 -24.56 2.26 7.32
C ILE A 122 -24.19 3.60 7.96
N VAL A 123 -23.83 3.57 9.23
CA VAL A 123 -23.29 4.71 9.97
C VAL A 123 -21.94 4.32 10.57
N ILE A 124 -20.91 5.05 10.24
CA ILE A 124 -19.60 4.91 10.87
C ILE A 124 -19.59 5.80 12.11
N HIS A 125 -19.44 5.19 13.29
CA HIS A 125 -19.31 5.89 14.56
C HIS A 125 -18.61 4.99 15.59
N PRO A 126 -17.28 4.82 15.50
CA PRO A 126 -16.53 4.08 16.50
C PRO A 126 -16.68 4.71 17.88
N LYS A 127 -16.78 3.87 18.90
CA LYS A 127 -16.75 4.34 20.30
C LYS A 127 -15.36 4.83 20.65
N GLU A 128 -15.24 5.73 21.62
CA GLU A 128 -13.96 6.16 22.16
C GLU A 128 -13.07 4.96 22.54
N GLY A 129 -11.80 5.01 22.17
CA GLY A 129 -10.85 3.90 22.34
C GLY A 129 -10.96 2.80 21.30
N THR A 130 -11.82 2.94 20.27
CA THR A 130 -11.95 2.01 19.15
C THR A 130 -11.83 2.70 17.80
N PHE A 131 -11.69 1.91 16.73
CA PHE A 131 -11.80 2.31 15.34
C PHE A 131 -12.43 1.17 14.53
N ASN A 132 -13.02 1.46 13.38
CA ASN A 132 -13.57 0.45 12.50
C ASN A 132 -12.54 0.04 11.45
N PHE A 133 -12.55 -1.24 11.06
CA PHE A 133 -11.81 -1.73 9.91
C PHE A 133 -12.78 -2.01 8.75
N VAL A 134 -12.59 -1.32 7.63
CA VAL A 134 -13.41 -1.50 6.41
C VAL A 134 -12.67 -2.44 5.48
N TYR A 135 -13.14 -3.69 5.36
CA TYR A 135 -12.52 -4.69 4.49
C TYR A 135 -13.20 -4.77 3.11
N ASP A 136 -14.50 -4.54 3.00
CA ASP A 136 -15.23 -4.43 1.72
C ASP A 136 -15.18 -2.99 1.17
N PHE A 137 -13.99 -2.42 1.13
CA PHE A 137 -13.77 -1.01 0.83
C PHE A 137 -14.22 -0.62 -0.59
N GLU A 138 -14.25 -1.55 -1.53
CA GLU A 138 -14.75 -1.30 -2.89
C GLU A 138 -16.25 -0.94 -2.91
N GLY A 139 -17.01 -1.42 -1.93
CA GLY A 139 -18.44 -1.11 -1.77
C GLY A 139 -18.73 -0.01 -0.76
N PHE A 140 -17.69 0.61 -0.15
CA PHE A 140 -17.84 1.61 0.89
C PHE A 140 -17.83 3.03 0.31
N VAL A 141 -18.94 3.78 0.48
CA VAL A 141 -19.10 5.15 -0.04
C VAL A 141 -19.63 6.06 1.07
N PRO A 142 -18.81 6.98 1.61
CA PRO A 142 -19.27 8.01 2.55
C PRO A 142 -20.20 9.03 1.89
N SER A 143 -21.03 9.71 2.70
CA SER A 143 -21.86 10.81 2.21
C SER A 143 -21.03 11.89 1.50
N PRO A 144 -21.56 12.56 0.46
CA PRO A 144 -20.80 13.50 -0.38
C PRO A 144 -20.20 14.69 0.37
N ASN A 145 -20.80 15.11 1.49
CA ASN A 145 -20.33 16.23 2.32
C ASN A 145 -19.16 15.88 3.25
N VAL A 146 -18.76 14.59 3.26
CA VAL A 146 -17.66 14.10 4.11
C VAL A 146 -16.32 14.38 3.43
N THR A 147 -15.38 14.93 4.18
CA THR A 147 -13.97 15.05 3.77
C THR A 147 -13.19 13.85 4.31
N ILE A 148 -12.50 13.15 3.44
CA ILE A 148 -11.61 12.05 3.84
C ILE A 148 -10.29 12.65 4.31
N VAL A 149 -9.93 12.42 5.57
CA VAL A 149 -8.67 12.91 6.16
C VAL A 149 -7.70 11.74 6.30
N GLY A 150 -6.67 11.73 5.47
CA GLY A 150 -5.62 10.71 5.50
C GLY A 150 -4.59 11.03 6.57
N ILE A 151 -4.50 10.20 7.60
CA ILE A 151 -3.56 10.35 8.71
C ILE A 151 -2.33 9.48 8.42
N GLU A 152 -1.17 10.13 8.35
CA GLU A 152 0.08 9.43 8.06
C GLU A 152 0.60 8.69 9.29
N ASN A 153 0.59 9.33 10.45
CA ASN A 153 1.16 8.80 11.68
C ASN A 153 0.11 8.05 12.51
N PRO A 154 0.39 6.79 12.95
CA PRO A 154 -0.57 6.00 13.74
C PRO A 154 -0.85 6.60 15.14
N GLU A 155 0.08 7.37 15.73
CA GLU A 155 -0.13 8.04 17.01
C GLU A 155 -1.17 9.15 16.88
N ASN A 156 -1.08 9.97 15.80
CA ASN A 156 -2.11 10.96 15.49
C ASN A 156 -3.47 10.32 15.23
N PHE A 157 -3.51 9.20 14.50
CA PHE A 157 -4.76 8.47 14.26
C PHE A 157 -5.38 7.93 15.55
N ARG A 158 -4.56 7.40 16.48
CA ARG A 158 -4.99 6.91 17.79
C ARG A 158 -5.56 8.04 18.67
N HIS A 159 -4.97 9.22 18.61
CA HIS A 159 -5.32 10.36 19.45
C HIS A 159 -6.15 11.43 18.71
N ILE A 160 -6.85 11.03 17.63
CA ILE A 160 -7.58 11.98 16.79
C ILE A 160 -8.60 12.82 17.56
N GLY A 161 -9.21 12.27 18.61
CA GLY A 161 -10.14 13.00 19.47
C GLY A 161 -9.55 14.26 20.10
N LYS A 162 -8.24 14.28 20.40
CA LYS A 162 -7.53 15.44 20.94
C LYS A 162 -7.23 16.51 19.87
N GLN A 163 -7.39 16.18 18.60
CA GLN A 163 -7.06 17.02 17.45
C GLN A 163 -8.32 17.60 16.79
N GLN A 164 -9.47 17.51 17.46
CA GLN A 164 -10.76 17.98 16.93
C GLN A 164 -10.73 19.46 16.53
N TYR A 165 -9.95 20.28 17.24
CA TYR A 165 -9.80 21.71 16.96
C TYR A 165 -9.19 22.00 15.57
N LEU A 166 -8.40 21.08 14.99
CA LEU A 166 -7.81 21.23 13.67
C LEU A 166 -8.82 21.09 12.52
N PHE A 167 -9.93 20.38 12.74
CA PHE A 167 -10.86 19.96 11.69
C PHE A 167 -12.28 20.49 11.93
N ALA A 168 -12.44 21.57 12.73
CA ALA A 168 -13.75 22.10 13.11
C ALA A 168 -14.61 22.58 11.91
N GLY A 169 -13.97 22.92 10.78
CA GLY A 169 -14.64 23.43 9.57
C GLY A 169 -15.19 22.39 8.60
N ILE A 170 -14.98 21.09 8.87
CA ILE A 170 -15.34 19.98 7.97
C ILE A 170 -16.05 18.86 8.69
N VAL A 171 -16.67 17.92 7.94
CA VAL A 171 -17.15 16.64 8.45
C VAL A 171 -16.10 15.58 8.11
N PRO A 172 -15.16 15.26 9.03
CA PRO A 172 -14.04 14.39 8.71
C PRO A 172 -14.41 12.92 8.87
N LEU A 173 -13.96 12.10 7.92
CA LEU A 173 -13.76 10.67 8.08
C LEU A 173 -12.25 10.41 8.02
N PHE A 174 -11.66 10.08 9.16
CA PHE A 174 -10.24 9.81 9.28
C PHE A 174 -9.93 8.42 8.77
N VAL A 175 -8.90 8.31 7.93
CA VAL A 175 -8.39 7.03 7.41
C VAL A 175 -6.91 6.90 7.76
N SER A 176 -6.53 5.75 8.32
CA SER A 176 -5.13 5.50 8.65
C SER A 176 -4.36 4.99 7.43
N ARG A 177 -3.25 5.64 7.14
CA ARG A 177 -2.29 5.16 6.14
C ARG A 177 -1.47 3.97 6.66
N TYR A 178 -1.43 3.79 7.98
CA TYR A 178 -0.72 2.68 8.62
C TYR A 178 -1.64 1.44 8.77
N PRO A 179 -1.10 0.23 8.63
CA PRO A 179 0.23 -0.10 8.11
C PRO A 179 0.36 0.14 6.61
N GLN A 180 1.53 0.54 6.15
CA GLN A 180 1.81 0.98 4.75
C GLN A 180 1.42 -0.04 3.67
N ASN A 181 1.36 -1.34 4.00
CA ASN A 181 0.91 -2.38 3.06
C ASN A 181 -0.57 -2.26 2.66
N GLN A 182 -1.33 -1.38 3.31
CA GLN A 182 -2.73 -1.07 3.00
C GLN A 182 -2.89 0.17 2.09
N SER A 183 -1.81 0.91 1.82
CA SER A 183 -1.87 2.15 1.02
C SER A 183 -2.45 1.94 -0.39
N LYS A 184 -2.24 0.77 -1.00
CA LYS A 184 -2.82 0.42 -2.31
C LYS A 184 -4.35 0.30 -2.28
N ASP A 185 -4.91 -0.26 -1.22
CA ASP A 185 -6.36 -0.39 -1.06
C ASP A 185 -6.97 0.98 -0.80
N LEU A 186 -6.33 1.78 0.06
CA LEU A 186 -6.75 3.15 0.33
C LEU A 186 -6.76 3.99 -0.96
N MET A 187 -5.71 3.92 -1.77
CA MET A 187 -5.64 4.67 -3.03
C MET A 187 -6.70 4.20 -4.03
N LYS A 188 -6.90 2.88 -4.18
CA LYS A 188 -7.96 2.32 -5.03
C LYS A 188 -9.34 2.84 -4.63
N TRP A 189 -9.60 2.89 -3.33
CA TRP A 189 -10.85 3.39 -2.79
C TRP A 189 -11.00 4.90 -3.01
N LEU A 190 -9.99 5.72 -2.70
CA LEU A 190 -10.03 7.17 -2.91
C LEU A 190 -10.30 7.56 -4.37
N LEU A 191 -9.83 6.76 -5.32
CA LEU A 191 -10.10 6.96 -6.75
C LEU A 191 -11.56 6.64 -7.11
N SER A 192 -12.21 5.73 -6.37
CA SER A 192 -13.58 5.26 -6.68
C SER A 192 -14.69 6.12 -6.07
N ILE A 193 -14.40 6.95 -5.05
CA ILE A 193 -15.38 7.79 -4.37
C ILE A 193 -15.27 9.26 -4.81
N PRO A 194 -16.36 10.07 -4.73
CA PRO A 194 -16.33 11.48 -5.13
C PRO A 194 -15.72 12.43 -4.09
N ASN A 195 -15.56 11.98 -2.84
CA ASN A 195 -15.18 12.79 -1.69
C ASN A 195 -13.81 13.46 -1.85
N ASN A 196 -13.65 14.67 -1.33
CA ASN A 196 -12.36 15.33 -1.23
C ASN A 196 -11.44 14.61 -0.23
N TYR A 197 -10.15 14.67 -0.50
CA TYR A 197 -9.11 14.10 0.32
C TYR A 197 -8.20 15.19 0.91
N LEU A 198 -8.07 15.21 2.22
CA LEU A 198 -7.18 16.08 2.96
C LEU A 198 -6.04 15.25 3.55
N HIS A 199 -4.84 15.49 3.11
CA HIS A 199 -3.67 14.80 3.63
C HIS A 199 -3.16 15.48 4.90
N PHE A 200 -3.12 14.74 5.99
CA PHE A 200 -2.53 15.18 7.25
C PHE A 200 -1.29 14.32 7.52
N GLY A 201 -0.15 14.90 7.23
CA GLY A 201 1.19 14.30 7.36
C GLY A 201 2.14 15.22 8.10
N ASP A 202 3.42 14.83 8.16
CA ASP A 202 4.47 15.65 8.74
C ASP A 202 4.68 16.94 7.94
N PHE A 203 4.98 18.03 8.66
CA PHE A 203 5.28 19.33 8.06
C PHE A 203 6.77 19.43 7.76
N ASP A 204 7.19 18.65 6.78
CA ASP A 204 8.57 18.58 6.30
C ASP A 204 8.61 18.15 4.81
N PHE A 205 9.80 18.13 4.19
CA PHE A 205 9.93 17.79 2.78
C PHE A 205 9.56 16.34 2.48
N ALA A 206 9.70 15.42 3.42
CA ALA A 206 9.33 14.03 3.23
C ALA A 206 7.81 13.87 3.20
N GLY A 207 7.06 14.50 4.14
CA GLY A 207 5.61 14.51 4.19
C GLY A 207 5.00 15.18 2.93
N ILE A 208 5.55 16.34 2.51
CA ILE A 208 5.16 17.00 1.25
C ILE A 208 5.41 16.06 0.06
N GLY A 209 6.58 15.39 0.02
CA GLY A 209 6.91 14.45 -1.05
C GLY A 209 5.99 13.25 -1.10
N ILE A 210 5.58 12.70 0.04
CA ILE A 210 4.57 11.64 0.14
C ILE A 210 3.24 12.12 -0.45
N PHE A 211 2.78 13.30 -0.04
CA PHE A 211 1.56 13.88 -0.57
C PHE A 211 1.60 13.99 -2.10
N PHE A 212 2.64 14.59 -2.67
CA PHE A 212 2.73 14.78 -4.12
C PHE A 212 2.84 13.46 -4.88
N ASN A 213 3.73 12.56 -4.45
CA ASN A 213 4.05 11.35 -5.19
C ASN A 213 3.00 10.25 -5.05
N GLU A 214 2.33 10.18 -3.90
CA GLU A 214 1.40 9.09 -3.60
C GLU A 214 -0.08 9.51 -3.71
N PHE A 215 -0.43 10.80 -3.49
CA PHE A 215 -1.82 11.24 -3.48
C PHE A 215 -2.13 12.26 -4.57
N LYS A 216 -1.47 13.42 -4.58
CA LYS A 216 -1.74 14.51 -5.53
C LYS A 216 -1.63 14.06 -6.98
N LYS A 217 -0.61 13.28 -7.29
CA LYS A 217 -0.36 12.71 -8.62
C LYS A 217 -1.56 11.94 -9.18
N TYR A 218 -2.31 11.24 -8.33
CA TYR A 218 -3.42 10.38 -8.75
C TYR A 218 -4.79 11.00 -8.53
N LEU A 219 -4.96 11.81 -7.48
CA LEU A 219 -6.24 12.41 -7.10
C LEU A 219 -6.42 13.82 -7.68
N GLY A 220 -5.37 14.45 -8.17
CA GLY A 220 -5.42 15.79 -8.75
C GLY A 220 -5.98 16.84 -7.78
N ASN A 221 -6.93 17.65 -8.25
CA ASN A 221 -7.53 18.73 -7.45
C ASN A 221 -8.41 18.24 -6.29
N LYS A 222 -8.72 16.94 -6.23
CA LYS A 222 -9.42 16.30 -5.13
C LYS A 222 -8.57 16.23 -3.85
N ALA A 223 -7.24 16.24 -4.00
CA ALA A 223 -6.30 16.12 -2.90
C ALA A 223 -5.74 17.49 -2.52
N THR A 224 -5.80 17.79 -1.21
CA THR A 224 -5.17 18.96 -0.58
C THR A 224 -4.32 18.53 0.59
N PHE A 225 -3.32 19.33 0.95
CA PHE A 225 -2.47 19.11 2.11
C PHE A 225 -2.94 19.98 3.27
N TYR A 226 -3.09 19.42 4.45
CA TYR A 226 -3.45 20.17 5.64
C TYR A 226 -2.25 21.00 6.15
N THR A 227 -2.48 22.27 6.37
CA THR A 227 -1.47 23.18 6.95
C THR A 227 -2.19 24.08 7.96
N PRO A 228 -1.78 24.09 9.25
CA PRO A 228 -2.33 25.02 10.24
C PRO A 228 -2.01 26.47 9.86
N ASP A 229 -2.89 27.42 10.18
CA ASP A 229 -2.68 28.85 9.89
C ASP A 229 -1.42 29.41 10.57
N ASN A 230 -1.08 28.86 11.74
CA ASN A 230 0.09 29.29 12.54
C ASN A 230 1.34 28.41 12.29
N ILE A 231 1.43 27.72 11.14
CA ILE A 231 2.51 26.77 10.84
C ILE A 231 3.92 27.39 10.94
N ASP A 232 4.09 28.65 10.54
CA ASP A 232 5.38 29.34 10.63
C ASP A 232 5.86 29.46 12.08
N ASP A 233 4.99 29.87 12.99
CA ASP A 233 5.28 29.96 14.41
C ASP A 233 5.55 28.57 15.04
N LEU A 234 4.80 27.56 14.64
CA LEU A 234 5.00 26.19 15.10
C LEU A 234 6.37 25.66 14.68
N ILE A 235 6.76 25.81 13.41
CA ILE A 235 8.06 25.40 12.89
C ILE A 235 9.19 26.17 13.60
N LYS A 236 9.05 27.49 13.72
CA LYS A 236 10.02 28.35 14.40
C LYS A 236 10.30 27.90 15.83
N ASN A 237 9.24 27.69 16.61
CA ASN A 237 9.32 27.47 18.06
C ASN A 237 9.53 25.99 18.43
N ALA A 238 8.93 25.05 17.72
CA ALA A 238 8.91 23.63 18.05
C ALA A 238 9.55 22.72 16.99
N GLY A 239 9.94 23.26 15.84
CA GLY A 239 10.52 22.45 14.76
C GLY A 239 11.91 21.92 15.06
N SER A 240 12.28 20.80 14.44
CA SER A 240 13.55 20.10 14.55
C SER A 240 14.48 20.45 13.38
N LYS A 241 15.69 20.98 13.71
CA LYS A 241 16.73 21.21 12.71
C LYS A 241 17.24 19.91 12.11
N LYS A 242 17.39 18.88 12.92
CA LYS A 242 17.83 17.56 12.47
C LYS A 242 16.95 17.02 11.35
N ARG A 243 15.62 17.16 11.47
CA ARG A 243 14.67 16.75 10.41
C ARG A 243 14.93 17.49 9.11
N TYR A 244 15.20 18.78 9.14
CA TYR A 244 15.50 19.54 7.94
C TYR A 244 16.80 19.09 7.27
N ASP A 245 17.86 18.88 8.06
CA ASP A 245 19.21 18.56 7.57
C ASP A 245 19.30 17.12 6.98
N GLU A 246 18.51 16.17 7.50
CA GLU A 246 18.55 14.75 7.10
C GLU A 246 17.63 14.42 5.90
N GLN A 247 16.76 15.34 5.48
CA GLN A 247 15.79 15.06 4.43
C GLN A 247 16.30 15.41 3.03
N LYS A 248 15.82 14.62 2.06
CA LYS A 248 16.00 14.88 0.65
C LYS A 248 14.66 15.31 0.03
N ILE A 249 14.69 16.41 -0.70
CA ILE A 249 13.55 16.85 -1.49
C ILE A 249 13.38 15.87 -2.66
N ASN A 250 12.23 15.20 -2.71
CA ASN A 250 11.89 14.18 -3.71
C ASN A 250 10.66 14.53 -4.55
N PHE A 251 10.29 15.80 -4.60
CA PHE A 251 9.23 16.34 -5.45
C PHE A 251 9.74 17.58 -6.23
N ASP A 252 9.07 17.93 -7.32
CA ASP A 252 9.39 19.11 -8.11
C ASP A 252 8.67 20.34 -7.54
N HIS A 253 9.41 21.30 -7.01
CA HIS A 253 8.90 22.56 -6.46
C HIS A 253 8.09 23.36 -7.49
N ASN A 254 8.42 23.29 -8.78
CA ASN A 254 7.71 24.01 -9.83
C ASN A 254 6.26 23.53 -10.03
N ASN A 255 5.95 22.33 -9.53
CA ASN A 255 4.60 21.74 -9.59
C ASN A 255 3.74 22.11 -8.37
N VAL A 256 4.29 22.86 -7.40
CA VAL A 256 3.54 23.31 -6.23
C VAL A 256 2.81 24.59 -6.56
N THR A 257 1.48 24.55 -6.59
CA THR A 257 0.60 25.68 -6.92
C THR A 257 -0.26 26.14 -5.74
N GLU A 258 -0.38 25.32 -4.72
CA GLU A 258 -1.16 25.61 -3.52
C GLU A 258 -0.42 26.59 -2.62
N GLU A 259 -1.05 27.73 -2.34
CA GLU A 259 -0.48 28.83 -1.53
C GLU A 259 -0.05 28.35 -0.12
N ASN A 260 -0.88 27.53 0.52
CA ASN A 260 -0.57 26.98 1.85
C ASN A 260 0.68 26.09 1.85
N LEU A 261 0.91 25.31 0.78
CA LEU A 261 2.13 24.51 0.64
C LEU A 261 3.35 25.36 0.30
N LEU A 262 3.21 26.40 -0.52
CA LEU A 262 4.29 27.35 -0.77
C LEU A 262 4.72 28.04 0.54
N ASN A 263 3.75 28.50 1.34
CA ASN A 263 4.02 29.09 2.66
C ASN A 263 4.70 28.11 3.61
N LEU A 264 4.30 26.83 3.62
CA LEU A 264 4.96 25.78 4.39
C LEU A 264 6.42 25.58 3.93
N ILE A 265 6.67 25.46 2.63
CA ILE A 265 8.00 25.29 2.05
C ILE A 265 8.90 26.49 2.41
N ASP A 266 8.39 27.71 2.29
CA ASP A 266 9.14 28.93 2.67
C ASP A 266 9.48 28.94 4.17
N SER A 267 8.57 28.52 5.04
CA SER A 267 8.78 28.40 6.47
C SER A 267 9.86 27.36 6.80
N LEU A 268 9.83 26.20 6.13
CA LEU A 268 10.85 25.15 6.27
C LEU A 268 12.25 25.70 5.91
N HIS A 269 12.37 26.41 4.79
CA HIS A 269 13.64 27.00 4.36
C HIS A 269 14.10 28.14 5.24
N ARG A 270 13.19 29.01 5.68
CA ARG A 270 13.47 30.19 6.53
C ARG A 270 14.01 29.77 7.89
N HIS A 271 13.35 28.79 8.52
CA HIS A 271 13.72 28.36 9.88
C HIS A 271 14.71 27.19 9.87
N LYS A 272 14.94 26.54 8.74
CA LYS A 272 15.75 25.30 8.60
C LYS A 272 15.36 24.24 9.62
N LYS A 273 14.05 24.00 9.73
CA LYS A 273 13.43 23.06 10.65
C LYS A 273 12.26 22.37 9.98
N GLY A 274 12.01 21.10 10.34
CA GLY A 274 10.77 20.36 10.02
C GLY A 274 9.99 20.12 11.30
N LEU A 275 8.69 19.83 11.20
CA LEU A 275 7.81 19.63 12.36
C LEU A 275 7.03 18.33 12.22
N ASP A 276 7.06 17.51 13.26
CA ASP A 276 6.27 16.30 13.37
C ASP A 276 4.80 16.61 13.62
N GLN A 277 3.89 15.91 12.93
CA GLN A 277 2.45 16.13 13.12
C GLN A 277 1.97 15.78 14.55
N GLU A 278 2.72 14.96 15.31
CA GLU A 278 2.41 14.63 16.71
C GLU A 278 2.40 15.84 17.63
N MET A 279 3.10 16.92 17.27
CA MET A 279 3.05 18.20 18.01
C MET A 279 1.64 18.77 18.09
N LEU A 280 0.74 18.38 17.17
CA LEU A 280 -0.64 18.82 17.12
C LEU A 280 -1.62 17.86 17.83
N ILE A 281 -1.15 16.81 18.52
CA ILE A 281 -2.01 15.91 19.31
C ILE A 281 -2.66 16.69 20.47
N ASN A 282 -1.93 17.65 21.04
CA ASN A 282 -2.49 18.57 22.02
C ASN A 282 -2.42 19.98 21.44
N GLU A 283 -3.42 20.82 21.77
CA GLU A 283 -3.39 22.22 21.38
C GLU A 283 -2.09 22.88 21.87
N TYR A 284 -1.32 23.41 20.93
CA TYR A 284 -0.03 24.04 21.26
C TYR A 284 -0.26 25.36 21.99
N THR A 285 0.17 25.43 23.25
CA THR A 285 0.23 26.66 24.02
C THR A 285 1.68 27.14 24.04
N PRO A 286 2.03 28.27 23.43
CA PRO A 286 3.40 28.78 23.47
C PRO A 286 3.82 29.05 24.92
N PRO A 287 5.09 28.77 25.29
CA PRO A 287 5.58 29.07 26.64
C PRO A 287 5.40 30.54 26.91
N THR A 288 4.72 30.86 28.05
CA THR A 288 4.56 32.23 28.52
C THR A 288 5.95 32.84 28.70
N LYS A 289 6.23 33.92 27.97
CA LYS A 289 7.48 34.68 28.22
C LYS A 289 7.46 35.10 29.67
N ILE A 290 8.32 34.48 30.49
CA ILE A 290 8.62 35.00 31.83
C ILE A 290 9.29 36.33 31.56
N GLN A 291 8.64 37.43 31.96
CA GLN A 291 9.18 38.78 31.92
C GLN A 291 10.32 38.93 32.92
#